data_c70028156221630ddca4943fb9fc6a8e
#
_entry.id   c70028156221630ddca4943fb9fc6a8e
#
_cell.length_a   1.000
_cell.length_b   1.000
_cell.length_c   1.000
_cell.angle_alpha   90.00
_cell.angle_beta   90.00
_cell.angle_gamma   90.00
#
_symmetry.space_group_name_H-M   'P 1'
#
loop_
_entity.id
_entity.type
_entity.pdbx_description
1 polymer ?
#
loop_
_entity_poly.entity_id
_entity_poly.type
_entity_poly.pdbx_seq_one_letter_code
_entity_poly.pdbx_strand_id
1 'polypeptide(L)'
;MQLVLGSQTYMQQFAKQAATPTRLLKDVEKDRDFALLDLKGAIPFVSPVRGTVLAHYGTVPAYGYIALMYFKLGKDEAGVFVSQMTEFTDQADRLEGCDAMVLMETDNPHLEYLLLSAWNRKLDVYTAQNTPLYAPVRTFAQRAQAGFGYHRAIYTIVDPDHPTKALTAEAAGAD
;
A
#
# COMPACT_ATOMS: atom_id res chain seq x y z
N MET A 1 -3.23 11.33 -1.63
CA MET A 1 -2.32 10.36 -1.02
C MET A 1 -1.05 10.28 -1.85
N GLN A 2 0.10 10.10 -1.22
CA GLN A 2 1.37 9.88 -1.92
C GLN A 2 2.29 8.98 -1.09
N LEU A 3 3.22 8.30 -1.74
CA LEU A 3 4.19 7.39 -1.13
C LEU A 3 5.59 7.77 -1.58
N VAL A 4 6.55 7.74 -0.66
CA VAL A 4 7.98 7.93 -0.95
C VAL A 4 8.78 6.78 -0.37
N LEU A 5 9.74 6.29 -1.15
CA LEU A 5 10.70 5.28 -0.75
C LEU A 5 12.03 5.95 -0.41
N GLY A 6 12.73 5.48 0.61
CA GLY A 6 14.02 6.04 0.97
C GLY A 6 14.66 5.42 2.19
N SER A 7 15.76 6.02 2.63
CA SER A 7 16.48 5.56 3.82
C SER A 7 15.67 5.83 5.10
N GLN A 8 15.91 5.01 6.12
CA GLN A 8 15.31 5.17 7.45
C GLN A 8 15.40 6.59 7.98
N THR A 9 16.60 7.16 8.03
CA THR A 9 16.85 8.49 8.61
C THR A 9 16.03 9.57 7.90
N TYR A 10 15.99 9.52 6.56
CA TYR A 10 15.27 10.51 5.77
C TYR A 10 13.75 10.39 5.99
N MET A 11 13.19 9.18 5.91
CA MET A 11 11.76 8.95 6.09
C MET A 11 11.30 9.26 7.52
N GLN A 12 12.10 8.92 8.53
CA GLN A 12 11.83 9.19 9.93
C GLN A 12 11.80 10.70 10.22
N GLN A 13 12.72 11.48 9.64
CA GLN A 13 12.72 12.92 9.79
C GLN A 13 11.42 13.55 9.28
N PHE A 14 10.97 13.15 8.09
CA PHE A 14 9.71 13.64 7.53
C PHE A 14 8.50 13.19 8.35
N ALA A 15 8.47 11.94 8.82
CA ALA A 15 7.38 11.45 9.67
C ALA A 15 7.23 12.28 10.94
N LYS A 16 8.34 12.66 11.60
CA LYS A 16 8.33 13.47 12.83
C LYS A 16 7.93 14.93 12.60
N GLN A 17 8.23 15.48 11.43
CA GLN A 17 7.96 16.89 11.10
C GLN A 17 6.61 17.10 10.41
N ALA A 18 5.93 16.01 10.03
CA ALA A 18 4.71 16.08 9.25
C ALA A 18 3.57 16.73 10.08
N ALA A 19 3.00 17.78 9.53
CA ALA A 19 1.79 18.42 10.08
C ALA A 19 0.50 17.66 9.70
N THR A 20 0.61 16.66 8.82
CA THR A 20 -0.50 15.85 8.32
C THR A 20 -0.30 14.38 8.70
N PRO A 21 -1.39 13.57 8.78
CA PRO A 21 -1.26 12.15 9.10
C PRO A 21 -0.38 11.40 8.11
N THR A 22 0.68 10.79 8.63
CA THR A 22 1.60 9.95 7.87
C THR A 22 1.70 8.55 8.49
N ARG A 23 2.24 7.59 7.73
CA ARG A 23 2.63 6.27 8.23
C ARG A 23 4.08 6.01 7.82
N LEU A 24 4.95 5.84 8.81
CA LEU A 24 6.30 5.36 8.58
C LEU A 24 6.25 3.85 8.43
N LEU A 25 6.76 3.37 7.31
CA LEU A 25 6.68 1.99 6.88
C LEU A 25 8.08 1.38 6.82
N LYS A 26 8.25 0.20 7.40
CA LYS A 26 9.47 -0.61 7.30
C LYS A 26 9.18 -1.87 6.49
N ASP A 27 9.96 -2.14 5.45
CA ASP A 27 9.83 -3.37 4.66
C ASP A 27 10.06 -4.60 5.54
N VAL A 28 9.19 -5.60 5.43
CA VAL A 28 9.27 -6.81 6.27
C VAL A 28 10.27 -7.85 5.75
N GLU A 29 10.74 -7.69 4.52
CA GLU A 29 11.71 -8.58 3.86
C GLU A 29 13.10 -7.94 3.77
N LYS A 30 13.15 -6.60 3.73
CA LYS A 30 14.36 -5.82 3.55
C LYS A 30 14.54 -4.82 4.70
N ASP A 31 15.31 -5.21 5.70
CA ASP A 31 15.48 -4.44 6.95
C ASP A 31 15.89 -2.97 6.80
N ARG A 32 16.40 -2.57 5.65
CA ARG A 32 16.93 -1.22 5.41
C ARG A 32 16.03 -0.37 4.52
N ASP A 33 14.97 -0.93 3.94
CA ASP A 33 14.08 -0.22 3.07
C ASP A 33 12.90 0.34 3.87
N PHE A 34 12.74 1.65 3.78
CA PHE A 34 11.66 2.38 4.42
C PHE A 34 10.83 3.12 3.38
N ALA A 35 9.57 3.37 3.74
CA ALA A 35 8.68 4.22 2.97
C ALA A 35 7.92 5.16 3.91
N LEU A 36 7.47 6.29 3.38
CA LEU A 36 6.55 7.19 4.08
C LEU A 36 5.29 7.33 3.24
N LEU A 37 4.16 6.95 3.82
CA LEU A 37 2.84 7.15 3.26
C LEU A 37 2.26 8.44 3.85
N ASP A 38 2.09 9.46 3.00
CA ASP A 38 1.40 10.69 3.33
C ASP A 38 -0.06 10.58 2.87
N LEU A 39 -0.97 10.45 3.84
CA LEU A 39 -2.39 10.21 3.59
C LEU A 39 -3.09 11.40 2.93
N LYS A 40 -2.59 12.61 3.13
CA LYS A 40 -3.16 13.84 2.55
C LYS A 40 -2.46 14.28 1.26
N GLY A 41 -1.25 13.77 0.98
CA GLY A 41 -0.48 14.19 -0.18
C GLY A 41 0.05 15.63 -0.08
N ALA A 42 0.24 16.14 1.14
CA ALA A 42 0.58 17.55 1.39
C ALA A 42 2.10 17.80 1.51
N ILE A 43 2.90 16.76 1.74
CA ILE A 43 4.35 16.92 1.93
C ILE A 43 5.02 17.12 0.56
N PRO A 44 5.86 18.16 0.39
CA PRO A 44 6.48 18.49 -0.90
C PRO A 44 7.70 17.58 -1.19
N PHE A 45 7.46 16.31 -1.48
CA PHE A 45 8.51 15.39 -1.90
C PHE A 45 8.97 15.65 -3.34
N VAL A 46 10.24 15.35 -3.63
CA VAL A 46 10.84 15.56 -4.97
C VAL A 46 10.31 14.54 -5.98
N SER A 47 10.16 13.28 -5.60
CA SER A 47 9.74 12.20 -6.52
C SER A 47 8.81 11.20 -5.81
N PRO A 48 7.62 11.62 -5.39
CA PRO A 48 6.67 10.72 -4.78
C PRO A 48 5.97 9.83 -5.83
N VAL A 49 5.60 8.63 -5.44
CA VAL A 49 4.56 7.86 -6.14
C VAL A 49 3.23 8.47 -5.74
N ARG A 50 2.57 9.10 -6.67
CA ARG A 50 1.25 9.74 -6.50
C ARG A 50 0.42 9.52 -7.75
N GLY A 51 -0.87 9.83 -7.66
CA GLY A 51 -1.78 9.65 -8.77
C GLY A 51 -3.23 9.89 -8.36
N THR A 52 -4.12 9.46 -9.21
CA THR A 52 -5.58 9.57 -9.02
C THR A 52 -6.09 8.32 -8.31
N VAL A 53 -6.78 8.49 -7.18
CA VAL A 53 -7.49 7.40 -6.50
C VAL A 53 -8.74 7.06 -7.31
N LEU A 54 -8.83 5.80 -7.76
CA LEU A 54 -9.92 5.29 -8.58
C LEU A 54 -11.00 4.61 -7.73
N ALA A 55 -10.58 3.91 -6.66
CA ALA A 55 -11.47 3.26 -5.71
C ALA A 55 -10.82 3.23 -4.33
N HIS A 56 -11.64 3.23 -3.27
CA HIS A 56 -11.13 3.08 -1.91
C HIS A 56 -12.16 2.42 -1.00
N TYR A 57 -11.67 1.68 -0.01
CA TYR A 57 -12.42 1.10 1.10
C TYR A 57 -11.71 1.45 2.41
N GLY A 58 -12.46 1.77 3.45
CA GLY A 58 -11.98 1.98 4.80
C GLY A 58 -11.01 3.15 4.96
N THR A 59 -10.24 3.12 6.04
CA THR A 59 -9.24 4.15 6.38
C THR A 59 -7.95 3.48 6.83
N VAL A 60 -6.82 3.90 6.29
CA VAL A 60 -5.50 3.36 6.66
C VAL A 60 -5.23 3.58 8.14
N PRO A 61 -5.10 2.52 8.94
CA PRO A 61 -4.92 2.61 10.38
C PRO A 61 -3.56 3.20 10.76
N ALA A 62 -3.35 3.45 12.07
CA ALA A 62 -2.07 3.89 12.60
C ALA A 62 -1.10 2.73 12.90
N TYR A 63 -1.52 1.50 12.74
CA TYR A 63 -0.78 0.28 13.07
C TYR A 63 -1.03 -0.81 12.03
N GLY A 64 -0.30 -1.93 12.14
CA GLY A 64 -0.49 -3.11 11.31
C GLY A 64 0.46 -3.16 10.12
N TYR A 65 -0.05 -3.69 9.02
CA TYR A 65 0.73 -4.00 7.83
C TYR A 65 0.12 -3.35 6.59
N ILE A 66 0.98 -2.91 5.69
CA ILE A 66 0.61 -2.36 4.38
C ILE A 66 1.18 -3.26 3.30
N ALA A 67 0.32 -3.80 2.44
CA ALA A 67 0.74 -4.46 1.22
C ALA A 67 0.59 -3.50 0.04
N LEU A 68 1.65 -3.35 -0.73
CA LEU A 68 1.72 -2.53 -1.94
C LEU A 68 1.93 -3.45 -3.14
N MET A 69 1.10 -3.29 -4.15
CA MET A 69 1.21 -4.03 -5.41
C MET A 69 1.19 -3.04 -6.57
N TYR A 70 2.26 -3.05 -7.36
CA TYR A 70 2.41 -2.22 -8.55
C TYR A 70 2.21 -3.07 -9.79
N PHE A 71 1.35 -2.59 -10.69
CA PHE A 71 1.02 -3.26 -11.94
C PHE A 71 1.32 -2.32 -13.10
N LYS A 72 2.21 -2.73 -14.00
CA LYS A 72 2.37 -2.09 -15.31
C LYS A 72 1.60 -2.90 -16.33
N LEU A 73 0.71 -2.25 -17.06
CA LEU A 73 -0.23 -2.92 -17.96
C LEU A 73 -0.19 -2.32 -19.36
N GLY A 74 -0.56 -3.14 -20.35
CA GLY A 74 -0.84 -2.66 -21.69
C GLY A 74 -2.15 -1.88 -21.76
N LYS A 75 -2.28 -1.02 -22.76
CA LYS A 75 -3.50 -0.20 -22.97
C LYS A 75 -4.77 -1.04 -23.07
N ASP A 76 -4.66 -2.21 -23.70
CA ASP A 76 -5.80 -3.10 -23.93
C ASP A 76 -6.30 -3.80 -22.65
N GLU A 77 -5.46 -3.88 -21.61
CA GLU A 77 -5.80 -4.51 -20.33
C GLU A 77 -6.25 -3.51 -19.25
N ALA A 78 -5.84 -2.25 -19.37
CA ALA A 78 -6.03 -1.23 -18.34
C ALA A 78 -7.50 -1.07 -17.93
N GLY A 79 -8.42 -0.98 -18.89
CA GLY A 79 -9.84 -0.81 -18.61
C GLY A 79 -10.45 -1.99 -17.84
N VAL A 80 -10.10 -3.22 -18.22
CA VAL A 80 -10.57 -4.45 -17.55
C VAL A 80 -9.96 -4.56 -16.16
N PHE A 81 -8.67 -4.23 -16.02
CA PHE A 81 -7.99 -4.19 -14.73
C PHE A 81 -8.67 -3.22 -13.76
N VAL A 82 -8.89 -1.97 -14.18
CA VAL A 82 -9.53 -0.94 -13.34
C VAL A 82 -10.91 -1.40 -12.88
N SER A 83 -11.73 -1.94 -13.81
CA SER A 83 -13.07 -2.44 -13.47
C SER A 83 -13.02 -3.56 -12.43
N GLN A 84 -12.16 -4.57 -12.62
CA GLN A 84 -12.05 -5.70 -11.68
C GLN A 84 -11.41 -5.33 -10.35
N MET A 85 -10.43 -4.42 -10.34
CA MET A 85 -9.82 -3.97 -9.09
C MET A 85 -10.72 -3.01 -8.30
N THR A 86 -11.56 -2.24 -8.97
CA THR A 86 -12.62 -1.45 -8.31
C THR A 86 -13.62 -2.38 -7.62
N GLU A 87 -14.13 -3.39 -8.33
CA GLU A 87 -15.03 -4.38 -7.74
C GLU A 87 -14.39 -5.14 -6.57
N PHE A 88 -13.11 -5.49 -6.69
CA PHE A 88 -12.33 -6.12 -5.62
C PHE A 88 -12.20 -5.19 -4.40
N THR A 89 -11.93 -3.91 -4.63
CA THR A 89 -11.84 -2.89 -3.56
C THR A 89 -13.18 -2.69 -2.85
N ASP A 90 -14.28 -2.67 -3.59
CA ASP A 90 -15.64 -2.53 -3.04
C ASP A 90 -16.05 -3.73 -2.17
N GLN A 91 -15.42 -4.89 -2.36
CA GLN A 91 -15.66 -6.11 -1.58
C GLN A 91 -14.59 -6.36 -0.50
N ALA A 92 -13.74 -5.38 -0.19
CA ALA A 92 -12.64 -5.55 0.75
C ALA A 92 -13.10 -5.85 2.19
N ASP A 93 -14.33 -5.47 2.56
CA ASP A 93 -14.97 -5.83 3.84
C ASP A 93 -15.12 -7.35 4.05
N ARG A 94 -15.09 -8.13 2.97
CA ARG A 94 -15.17 -9.60 3.01
C ARG A 94 -13.81 -10.28 3.25
N LEU A 95 -12.73 -9.51 3.27
CA LEU A 95 -11.37 -9.98 3.55
C LEU A 95 -11.07 -9.81 5.03
N GLU A 96 -10.96 -10.91 5.75
CA GLU A 96 -10.66 -10.89 7.19
C GLU A 96 -9.35 -10.12 7.46
N GLY A 97 -9.42 -9.17 8.39
CA GLY A 97 -8.27 -8.36 8.81
C GLY A 97 -7.88 -7.24 7.83
N CYS A 98 -8.65 -6.99 6.76
CA CYS A 98 -8.45 -5.86 5.86
C CYS A 98 -9.16 -4.61 6.39
N ASP A 99 -8.39 -3.60 6.80
CA ASP A 99 -8.93 -2.34 7.33
C ASP A 99 -9.12 -1.27 6.26
N ALA A 100 -8.33 -1.31 5.20
CA ALA A 100 -8.42 -0.37 4.10
C ALA A 100 -7.87 -0.95 2.79
N MET A 101 -8.41 -0.46 1.68
CA MET A 101 -7.89 -0.72 0.34
C MET A 101 -8.00 0.52 -0.53
N VAL A 102 -6.97 0.78 -1.35
CA VAL A 102 -6.93 1.93 -2.26
C VAL A 102 -6.38 1.47 -3.60
N LEU A 103 -7.14 1.68 -4.64
CA LEU A 103 -6.69 1.57 -6.03
C LEU A 103 -6.32 2.96 -6.55
N MET A 104 -5.12 3.13 -7.06
CA MET A 104 -4.63 4.39 -7.60
C MET A 104 -3.99 4.18 -8.97
N GLU A 105 -4.35 5.01 -9.94
CA GLU A 105 -3.59 5.19 -11.17
C GLU A 105 -2.47 6.18 -10.89
N THR A 106 -1.22 5.78 -11.10
CA THR A 106 -0.07 6.64 -10.79
C THR A 106 0.13 7.70 -11.88
N ASP A 107 0.79 8.81 -11.53
CA ASP A 107 1.18 9.86 -12.50
C ASP A 107 2.30 9.39 -13.46
N ASN A 108 2.69 8.12 -13.42
CA ASN A 108 3.68 7.55 -14.31
C ASN A 108 3.12 7.45 -15.73
N PRO A 109 3.85 7.93 -16.78
CA PRO A 109 3.37 7.86 -18.16
C PRO A 109 3.20 6.43 -18.72
N HIS A 110 3.62 5.41 -18.00
CA HIS A 110 3.60 4.01 -18.43
C HIS A 110 2.42 3.19 -17.85
N LEU A 111 1.22 3.74 -17.74
CA LEU A 111 0.03 3.02 -17.25
C LEU A 111 0.34 2.11 -16.04
N GLU A 112 0.77 2.75 -14.98
CA GLU A 112 1.11 2.05 -13.74
C GLU A 112 0.00 2.26 -12.70
N TYR A 113 -0.43 1.16 -12.09
CA TYR A 113 -1.43 1.15 -11.04
C TYR A 113 -0.82 0.67 -9.73
N LEU A 114 -1.25 1.29 -8.64
CA LEU A 114 -0.93 0.88 -7.29
C LEU A 114 -2.20 0.39 -6.60
N LEU A 115 -2.18 -0.85 -6.13
CA LEU A 115 -3.14 -1.38 -5.17
C LEU A 115 -2.47 -1.43 -3.80
N LEU A 116 -2.93 -0.56 -2.89
CA LEU A 116 -2.53 -0.52 -1.49
C LEU A 116 -3.61 -1.20 -0.66
N SER A 117 -3.22 -2.06 0.27
CA SER A 117 -4.13 -2.63 1.27
C SER A 117 -3.51 -2.61 2.66
N ALA A 118 -4.32 -2.28 3.67
CA ALA A 118 -3.93 -2.21 5.07
C ALA A 118 -4.55 -3.38 5.85
N TRP A 119 -3.76 -4.00 6.73
CA TRP A 119 -4.09 -5.26 7.39
C TRP A 119 -3.71 -5.25 8.87
N ASN A 120 -4.52 -5.90 9.70
CA ASN A 120 -4.23 -6.05 11.12
C ASN A 120 -3.00 -6.91 11.39
N ARG A 121 -2.86 -8.03 10.67
CA ARG A 121 -1.77 -8.99 10.85
C ARG A 121 -1.13 -9.34 9.51
N LYS A 122 0.17 -9.64 9.53
CA LYS A 122 0.91 -10.12 8.35
C LYS A 122 0.28 -11.39 7.76
N LEU A 123 -0.23 -12.27 8.61
CA LEU A 123 -0.85 -13.52 8.17
C LEU A 123 -2.12 -13.28 7.35
N ASP A 124 -2.90 -12.24 7.68
CA ASP A 124 -4.14 -11.92 6.96
C ASP A 124 -3.86 -11.57 5.49
N VAL A 125 -2.74 -10.88 5.20
CA VAL A 125 -2.27 -10.63 3.83
C VAL A 125 -2.12 -11.93 3.05
N TYR A 126 -1.48 -12.94 3.63
CA TYR A 126 -1.23 -14.22 2.95
C TYR A 126 -2.50 -15.06 2.86
N THR A 127 -3.33 -15.05 3.90
CA THR A 127 -4.62 -15.76 3.90
C THR A 127 -5.55 -15.23 2.82
N ALA A 128 -5.67 -13.90 2.70
CA ALA A 128 -6.48 -13.26 1.68
C ALA A 128 -6.07 -13.66 0.26
N GLN A 129 -4.77 -13.78 -0.01
CA GLN A 129 -4.24 -14.17 -1.31
C GLN A 129 -4.69 -15.56 -1.79
N ASN A 130 -5.10 -16.43 -0.87
CA ASN A 130 -5.59 -17.77 -1.19
C ASN A 130 -7.12 -17.84 -1.35
N THR A 131 -7.83 -16.74 -1.10
CA THR A 131 -9.29 -16.70 -1.26
C THR A 131 -9.71 -16.63 -2.74
N PRO A 132 -10.92 -17.11 -3.09
CA PRO A 132 -11.47 -16.92 -4.44
C PRO A 132 -11.61 -15.44 -4.81
N LEU A 133 -11.94 -14.58 -3.84
CA LEU A 133 -12.08 -13.13 -4.05
C LEU A 133 -10.80 -12.50 -4.59
N TYR A 134 -9.63 -13.03 -4.22
CA TYR A 134 -8.32 -12.54 -4.67
C TYR A 134 -7.92 -13.02 -6.08
N ALA A 135 -8.73 -13.87 -6.74
CA ALA A 135 -8.40 -14.45 -8.04
C ALA A 135 -8.08 -13.40 -9.14
N PRO A 136 -8.83 -12.28 -9.27
CA PRO A 136 -8.51 -11.24 -10.25
C PRO A 136 -7.11 -10.64 -10.02
N VAL A 137 -6.76 -10.34 -8.76
CA VAL A 137 -5.44 -9.77 -8.40
C VAL A 137 -4.32 -10.73 -8.82
N ARG A 138 -4.44 -12.04 -8.53
CA ARG A 138 -3.46 -13.05 -8.94
C ARG A 138 -3.31 -13.12 -10.46
N THR A 139 -4.42 -13.09 -11.18
CA THR A 139 -4.43 -13.16 -12.65
C THR A 139 -3.67 -11.97 -13.26
N PHE A 140 -3.95 -10.76 -12.80
CA PHE A 140 -3.25 -9.57 -13.30
C PHE A 140 -1.80 -9.50 -12.84
N ALA A 141 -1.47 -9.96 -11.63
CA ALA A 141 -0.08 -10.05 -11.18
C ALA A 141 0.75 -10.97 -12.09
N GLN A 142 0.21 -12.15 -12.45
CA GLN A 142 0.87 -13.08 -13.38
C GLN A 142 1.06 -12.47 -14.78
N ARG A 143 0.04 -11.81 -15.33
CA ARG A 143 0.10 -11.16 -16.64
C ARG A 143 1.11 -10.00 -16.63
N ALA A 144 1.05 -9.14 -15.63
CA ALA A 144 1.97 -8.01 -15.51
C ALA A 144 3.43 -8.48 -15.33
N GLN A 145 3.66 -9.54 -14.57
CA GLN A 145 4.99 -10.13 -14.40
C GLN A 145 5.55 -10.72 -15.71
N ALA A 146 4.70 -11.33 -16.54
CA ALA A 146 5.09 -11.86 -17.84
C ALA A 146 5.27 -10.79 -18.91
N GLY A 147 4.67 -9.60 -18.73
CA GLY A 147 4.64 -8.51 -19.72
C GLY A 147 5.41 -7.27 -19.29
N PHE A 148 4.70 -6.29 -18.74
CA PHE A 148 5.24 -4.93 -18.52
C PHE A 148 5.87 -4.72 -17.13
N GLY A 149 5.56 -5.56 -16.17
CA GLY A 149 6.16 -5.56 -14.84
C GLY A 149 5.14 -5.58 -13.70
N TYR A 150 5.52 -6.31 -12.66
CA TYR A 150 4.81 -6.42 -11.40
C TYR A 150 5.80 -6.34 -10.24
N HIS A 151 5.45 -5.60 -9.22
CA HIS A 151 6.22 -5.55 -7.98
C HIS A 151 5.27 -5.59 -6.78
N ARG A 152 5.65 -6.34 -5.76
CA ARG A 152 4.94 -6.41 -4.48
C ARG A 152 5.92 -6.19 -3.34
N ALA A 153 5.49 -5.42 -2.33
CA ALA A 153 6.19 -5.28 -1.07
C ALA A 153 5.19 -5.28 0.09
N ILE A 154 5.60 -5.80 1.23
CA ILE A 154 4.83 -5.77 2.48
C ILE A 154 5.63 -4.98 3.49
N TYR A 155 4.99 -4.03 4.13
CA TYR A 155 5.56 -3.17 5.15
C TYR A 155 4.84 -3.37 6.48
N THR A 156 5.55 -3.17 7.58
CA THR A 156 4.94 -2.92 8.88
C THR A 156 4.94 -1.43 9.18
N ILE A 157 3.87 -0.93 9.78
CA ILE A 157 3.83 0.44 10.29
C ILE A 157 4.67 0.49 11.56
N VAL A 158 5.58 1.46 11.65
CA VAL A 158 6.51 1.61 12.77
C VAL A 158 6.39 2.99 13.43
N ASP A 159 6.77 3.03 14.69
CA ASP A 159 6.86 4.28 15.45
C ASP A 159 7.98 5.17 14.89
N PRO A 160 7.70 6.44 14.53
CA PRO A 160 8.74 7.36 14.10
C PRO A 160 9.83 7.65 15.15
N ASP A 161 9.54 7.50 16.43
CA ASP A 161 10.53 7.64 17.51
C ASP A 161 11.36 6.37 17.72
N HIS A 162 10.77 5.22 17.42
CA HIS A 162 11.39 3.90 17.54
C HIS A 162 11.20 3.08 16.26
N PRO A 163 11.87 3.39 15.13
CA PRO A 163 11.56 2.83 13.81
C PRO A 163 11.85 1.33 13.65
N THR A 164 12.39 0.68 14.68
CA THR A 164 12.50 -0.78 14.78
C THR A 164 11.29 -1.44 15.43
N LYS A 165 10.43 -0.65 16.09
CA LYS A 165 9.25 -1.13 16.81
C LYS A 165 8.03 -1.07 15.90
N ALA A 166 7.48 -2.23 15.55
CA ALA A 166 6.20 -2.32 14.85
C ALA A 166 5.06 -1.81 15.75
N LEU A 167 4.16 -1.03 15.17
CA LEU A 167 2.92 -0.61 15.83
C LEU A 167 1.86 -1.69 15.61
N THR A 168 1.31 -2.20 16.71
CA THR A 168 0.23 -3.21 16.72
C THR A 168 -1.04 -2.64 17.31
N ALA A 169 -2.18 -3.29 17.06
CA ALA A 169 -3.46 -2.89 17.64
C ALA A 169 -3.43 -2.83 19.18
N GLU A 170 -2.72 -3.75 19.83
CA GLU A 170 -2.57 -3.79 21.27
C GLU A 170 -1.79 -2.59 21.83
N ALA A 171 -0.78 -2.10 21.08
CA ALA A 171 -0.01 -0.93 21.47
C ALA A 171 -0.76 0.39 21.18
N ALA A 172 -1.68 0.40 20.24
CA ALA A 172 -2.47 1.58 19.87
C ALA A 172 -3.69 1.80 20.79
N GLY A 173 -4.13 0.78 21.52
CA GLY A 173 -5.27 0.84 22.46
C GLY A 173 -4.87 1.08 23.92
N ALA A 174 -3.61 1.40 24.22
CA ALA A 174 -3.08 1.56 25.57
C ALA A 174 -2.95 3.04 26.02
N ASP A 175 -3.58 3.98 25.31
CA ASP A 175 -3.68 5.41 25.71
C ASP A 175 -5.08 5.78 26.20
#